data_735e61e84e1749160f4c0e983e09db8a
#
_entry.id   735e61e84e1749160f4c0e983e09db8a
#
_cell.length_a   1.000
_cell.length_b   1.000
_cell.length_c   1.000
_cell.angle_alpha   90.00
_cell.angle_beta   90.00
_cell.angle_gamma   90.00
#
_symmetry.space_group_name_H-M   'P 1'
#
loop_
_entity.id
_entity.type
_entity.pdbx_description
1 polymer ?
#
loop_
_entity_poly.entity_id
_entity_poly.type
_entity_poly.pdbx_seq_one_letter_code
_entity_poly.pdbx_strand_id
1 'polypeptide(L)'
;MPEKKVQRIEKIQFANMGYKAVGIYARVSTSLPSQLHSMAMQVSALTHQVYRLPQWSLADIYMDFASGAGVDNRSEFQRMINDCVNGKIELVLTKSISRFGRDTVDGLSAIRELKAHGVEVYFDLEELHSFQPDFELQYSIRAAIAQDEREDFHDSIVLAMNQKVTDGTSSIYSRPCYGYRKAEDGSLVIIPEEAENVRLIFELYLSGKSIVGIMRELAQRNILSPTGKVTWSRRAIDTLLSNEKYRGNSTASTARMSGDPRSKPRDKYLYQAHHEAIIDEETFIAVAEEKKRRSNIESDENGIRRKKTRYVAKVQIDEQDNRK
;
A
#
# COMPACT_ATOMS: atom_id res chain seq x y z
N MET A 1 -69.42 26.95 -9.04
CA MET A 1 -67.95 26.75 -8.91
C MET A 1 -67.61 25.42 -9.57
N PRO A 2 -66.69 25.32 -10.52
CA PRO A 2 -66.37 24.05 -11.14
C PRO A 2 -65.66 23.13 -10.12
N GLU A 3 -66.11 21.88 -10.01
CA GLU A 3 -65.52 20.84 -9.17
C GLU A 3 -64.09 20.56 -9.61
N LYS A 4 -63.15 20.68 -8.68
CA LYS A 4 -61.76 20.30 -8.90
C LYS A 4 -61.66 18.77 -8.90
N LYS A 5 -61.56 18.16 -10.09
CA LYS A 5 -61.22 16.74 -10.24
C LYS A 5 -59.71 16.57 -10.13
N VAL A 6 -59.23 15.88 -9.09
CA VAL A 6 -57.84 15.45 -8.97
C VAL A 6 -57.72 14.12 -9.68
N GLN A 7 -57.00 14.06 -10.80
CA GLN A 7 -56.63 12.83 -11.47
C GLN A 7 -55.24 12.38 -11.03
N ARG A 8 -55.14 11.11 -10.63
CA ARG A 8 -53.85 10.47 -10.35
C ARG A 8 -53.10 10.27 -11.70
N ILE A 9 -51.94 10.91 -11.83
CA ILE A 9 -51.07 10.66 -12.95
C ILE A 9 -50.37 9.32 -12.66
N GLU A 10 -50.67 8.28 -13.41
CA GLU A 10 -49.93 7.02 -13.36
C GLU A 10 -48.50 7.27 -13.93
N LYS A 11 -47.50 6.80 -13.19
CA LYS A 11 -46.12 6.80 -13.71
C LYS A 11 -46.14 6.02 -15.00
N ILE A 12 -45.77 6.67 -16.11
CA ILE A 12 -45.50 5.99 -17.38
C ILE A 12 -44.35 5.02 -17.10
N GLN A 13 -44.63 3.72 -17.12
CA GLN A 13 -43.61 2.68 -17.14
C GLN A 13 -43.00 2.67 -18.54
N PHE A 14 -41.80 3.21 -18.67
CA PHE A 14 -41.06 3.23 -19.94
C PHE A 14 -40.63 1.83 -20.43
N ALA A 15 -40.93 0.77 -19.69
CA ALA A 15 -40.57 -0.62 -19.99
C ALA A 15 -41.08 -1.17 -21.33
N ASN A 16 -41.98 -0.46 -22.04
CA ASN A 16 -42.55 -0.93 -23.29
C ASN A 16 -42.10 -0.19 -24.55
N MET A 17 -41.08 0.66 -24.49
CA MET A 17 -40.62 1.41 -25.68
C MET A 17 -39.42 0.79 -26.42
N GLY A 18 -39.03 -0.46 -26.12
CA GLY A 18 -37.95 -1.16 -26.84
C GLY A 18 -36.54 -0.66 -26.54
N TYR A 19 -36.36 0.13 -25.47
CA TYR A 19 -35.05 0.59 -25.02
C TYR A 19 -34.43 -0.43 -24.08
N LYS A 20 -33.14 -0.82 -24.33
CA LYS A 20 -32.35 -1.60 -23.37
C LYS A 20 -32.00 -0.75 -22.16
N ALA A 21 -32.32 -1.22 -20.96
CA ALA A 21 -31.90 -0.62 -19.70
C ALA A 21 -30.41 -0.89 -19.47
N VAL A 22 -29.59 0.17 -19.46
CA VAL A 22 -28.12 0.07 -19.39
C VAL A 22 -27.63 0.46 -18.00
N GLY A 23 -26.88 -0.41 -17.32
CA GLY A 23 -26.09 -0.12 -16.12
C GLY A 23 -24.62 0.13 -16.51
N ILE A 24 -24.03 1.23 -16.05
CA ILE A 24 -22.60 1.49 -16.25
C ILE A 24 -21.83 1.01 -15.02
N TYR A 25 -20.79 0.18 -15.24
CA TYR A 25 -19.87 -0.21 -14.18
C TYR A 25 -18.47 0.38 -14.38
N ALA A 26 -17.96 1.09 -13.37
CA ALA A 26 -16.63 1.69 -13.38
C ALA A 26 -15.85 1.34 -12.11
N ARG A 27 -14.55 1.04 -12.26
CA ARG A 27 -13.66 0.72 -11.13
C ARG A 27 -12.30 1.39 -11.27
N VAL A 28 -11.79 1.93 -10.16
CA VAL A 28 -10.42 2.46 -10.06
C VAL A 28 -9.68 1.84 -8.88
N SER A 29 -8.34 1.92 -8.91
CA SER A 29 -7.47 1.23 -7.94
C SER A 29 -7.38 1.90 -6.58
N THR A 30 -7.70 3.19 -6.45
CA THR A 30 -7.62 3.94 -5.19
C THR A 30 -8.59 5.13 -5.20
N SER A 31 -8.82 5.73 -4.03
CA SER A 31 -9.61 6.97 -3.88
C SER A 31 -8.77 8.25 -4.00
N LEU A 32 -7.54 8.18 -4.49
CA LEU A 32 -6.69 9.37 -4.68
C LEU A 32 -7.32 10.34 -5.72
N PRO A 33 -7.10 11.67 -5.62
CA PRO A 33 -7.70 12.66 -6.50
C PRO A 33 -7.50 12.40 -8.00
N SER A 34 -6.32 11.92 -8.40
CA SER A 34 -6.02 11.53 -9.79
C SER A 34 -6.86 10.34 -10.27
N GLN A 35 -7.16 9.40 -9.38
CA GLN A 35 -7.99 8.24 -9.70
C GLN A 35 -9.49 8.60 -9.72
N LEU A 36 -9.92 9.54 -8.89
CA LEU A 36 -11.27 10.11 -8.94
C LEU A 36 -11.51 10.82 -10.26
N HIS A 37 -10.54 11.59 -10.75
CA HIS A 37 -10.60 12.21 -12.07
C HIS A 37 -10.70 11.15 -13.19
N SER A 38 -9.89 10.10 -13.12
CA SER A 38 -9.96 8.97 -14.05
C SER A 38 -11.32 8.28 -14.03
N MET A 39 -11.92 8.09 -12.85
CA MET A 39 -13.27 7.53 -12.71
C MET A 39 -14.32 8.42 -13.39
N ALA A 40 -14.28 9.73 -13.11
CA ALA A 40 -15.21 10.68 -13.70
C ALA A 40 -15.13 10.68 -15.23
N MET A 41 -13.91 10.64 -15.79
CA MET A 41 -13.70 10.53 -17.24
C MET A 41 -14.25 9.22 -17.81
N GLN A 42 -14.07 8.08 -17.15
CA GLN A 42 -14.64 6.80 -17.59
C GLN A 42 -16.17 6.86 -17.61
N VAL A 43 -16.77 7.29 -16.50
CA VAL A 43 -18.24 7.40 -16.40
C VAL A 43 -18.79 8.35 -17.45
N SER A 44 -18.18 9.53 -17.64
CA SER A 44 -18.60 10.49 -18.65
C SER A 44 -18.56 9.90 -20.06
N ALA A 45 -17.46 9.24 -20.44
CA ALA A 45 -17.33 8.64 -21.77
C ALA A 45 -18.39 7.55 -22.02
N LEU A 46 -18.60 6.65 -21.05
CA LEU A 46 -19.60 5.59 -21.16
C LEU A 46 -21.04 6.14 -21.17
N THR A 47 -21.31 7.17 -20.38
CA THR A 47 -22.61 7.87 -20.39
C THR A 47 -22.89 8.52 -21.74
N HIS A 48 -21.89 9.17 -22.34
CA HIS A 48 -22.01 9.71 -23.69
C HIS A 48 -22.31 8.61 -24.72
N GLN A 49 -21.73 7.44 -24.57
CA GLN A 49 -21.99 6.31 -25.46
C GLN A 49 -23.44 5.82 -25.33
N VAL A 50 -23.96 5.71 -24.10
CA VAL A 50 -25.37 5.36 -23.88
C VAL A 50 -26.30 6.35 -24.58
N TYR A 51 -26.06 7.66 -24.43
CA TYR A 51 -26.93 8.68 -25.04
C TYR A 51 -26.80 8.80 -26.58
N ARG A 52 -25.71 8.29 -27.16
CA ARG A 52 -25.56 8.24 -28.62
C ARG A 52 -26.41 7.17 -29.29
N LEU A 53 -26.80 6.15 -28.55
CA LEU A 53 -27.54 5.02 -29.09
C LEU A 53 -29.04 5.12 -28.70
N PRO A 54 -29.94 5.47 -29.64
CA PRO A 54 -31.34 5.72 -29.28
C PRO A 54 -32.07 4.53 -28.64
N GLN A 55 -31.56 3.31 -28.85
CA GLN A 55 -32.09 2.07 -28.27
C GLN A 55 -31.61 1.80 -26.82
N TRP A 56 -30.75 2.63 -26.27
CA TRP A 56 -30.24 2.49 -24.91
C TRP A 56 -30.83 3.55 -23.98
N SER A 57 -31.09 3.18 -22.73
CA SER A 57 -31.55 4.07 -21.67
C SER A 57 -30.70 3.84 -20.43
N LEU A 58 -30.07 4.88 -19.90
CA LEU A 58 -29.26 4.77 -18.68
C LEU A 58 -30.17 4.45 -17.48
N ALA A 59 -29.98 3.29 -16.88
CA ALA A 59 -30.70 2.86 -15.69
C ALA A 59 -29.98 3.29 -14.40
N ASP A 60 -28.69 2.99 -14.28
CA ASP A 60 -27.88 3.36 -13.08
C ASP A 60 -26.39 3.34 -13.38
N ILE A 61 -25.60 3.87 -12.45
CA ILE A 61 -24.11 3.91 -12.48
C ILE A 61 -23.58 3.31 -11.19
N TYR A 62 -22.67 2.33 -11.33
CA TYR A 62 -22.04 1.58 -10.25
C TYR A 62 -20.55 1.87 -10.23
N MET A 63 -20.03 2.33 -9.07
CA MET A 63 -18.64 2.77 -8.95
C MET A 63 -17.96 2.14 -7.74
N ASP A 64 -16.91 1.34 -7.97
CA ASP A 64 -16.11 0.74 -6.92
C ASP A 64 -14.68 1.27 -6.87
N PHE A 65 -14.14 1.31 -5.66
CA PHE A 65 -12.74 1.62 -5.39
C PHE A 65 -12.03 0.38 -4.89
N ALA A 66 -10.98 -0.08 -5.58
CA ALA A 66 -10.15 -1.15 -5.06
C ALA A 66 -9.34 -0.64 -3.87
N SER A 67 -9.60 -1.15 -2.67
CA SER A 67 -8.80 -0.80 -1.49
C SER A 67 -7.49 -1.59 -1.49
N GLY A 68 -6.34 -0.92 -1.36
CA GLY A 68 -5.04 -1.57 -1.23
C GLY A 68 -4.85 -2.39 0.07
N ALA A 69 -5.85 -2.44 0.95
CA ALA A 69 -5.80 -3.07 2.28
C ALA A 69 -6.39 -4.50 2.33
N GLY A 70 -6.54 -5.17 1.19
CA GLY A 70 -6.87 -6.61 1.15
C GLY A 70 -8.34 -6.97 1.34
N VAL A 71 -9.22 -6.04 1.71
CA VAL A 71 -10.68 -6.23 1.71
C VAL A 71 -11.26 -5.41 0.57
N ASP A 72 -11.30 -6.01 -0.61
CA ASP A 72 -11.91 -5.42 -1.79
C ASP A 72 -13.44 -5.54 -1.66
N ASN A 73 -14.05 -4.54 -1.05
CA ASN A 73 -15.48 -4.47 -0.88
C ASN A 73 -16.13 -3.91 -2.17
N ARG A 74 -16.47 -4.81 -3.11
CA ARG A 74 -17.16 -4.49 -4.36
C ARG A 74 -18.68 -4.39 -4.14
N SER A 75 -19.08 -3.52 -3.22
CA SER A 75 -20.50 -3.36 -2.86
C SER A 75 -21.36 -2.92 -4.05
N GLU A 76 -20.80 -2.04 -4.88
CA GLU A 76 -21.50 -1.56 -6.07
C GLU A 76 -21.59 -2.62 -7.16
N PHE A 77 -20.57 -3.45 -7.34
CA PHE A 77 -20.63 -4.60 -8.23
C PHE A 77 -21.72 -5.59 -7.81
N GLN A 78 -21.80 -5.91 -6.51
CA GLN A 78 -22.86 -6.79 -6.00
C GLN A 78 -24.25 -6.17 -6.15
N ARG A 79 -24.36 -4.85 -5.94
CA ARG A 79 -25.62 -4.12 -6.19
C ARG A 79 -26.02 -4.20 -7.67
N MET A 80 -25.05 -4.02 -8.58
CA MET A 80 -25.27 -4.17 -10.02
C MET A 80 -25.77 -5.57 -10.38
N ILE A 81 -25.08 -6.64 -9.90
CA ILE A 81 -25.52 -8.02 -10.14
C ILE A 81 -26.95 -8.23 -9.67
N ASN A 82 -27.29 -7.79 -8.44
CA ASN A 82 -28.64 -7.90 -7.91
C ASN A 82 -29.69 -7.14 -8.76
N ASP A 83 -29.37 -5.94 -9.24
CA ASP A 83 -30.27 -5.17 -10.09
C ASP A 83 -30.44 -5.83 -11.48
N CYS A 84 -29.41 -6.49 -12.01
CA CYS A 84 -29.48 -7.31 -13.21
C CYS A 84 -30.41 -8.53 -13.01
N VAL A 85 -30.20 -9.29 -11.94
CA VAL A 85 -31.01 -10.47 -11.58
C VAL A 85 -32.50 -10.09 -11.39
N ASN A 86 -32.76 -8.90 -10.84
CA ASN A 86 -34.13 -8.38 -10.66
C ASN A 86 -34.73 -7.75 -11.94
N GLY A 87 -34.05 -7.85 -13.09
CA GLY A 87 -34.56 -7.37 -14.37
C GLY A 87 -34.60 -5.84 -14.53
N LYS A 88 -33.87 -5.09 -13.69
CA LYS A 88 -33.78 -3.63 -13.83
C LYS A 88 -32.76 -3.20 -14.88
N ILE A 89 -31.83 -4.08 -15.22
CA ILE A 89 -30.75 -3.85 -16.17
C ILE A 89 -30.71 -5.02 -17.17
N GLU A 90 -30.60 -4.70 -18.44
CA GLU A 90 -30.54 -5.64 -19.56
C GLU A 90 -29.15 -5.65 -20.22
N LEU A 91 -28.38 -4.58 -19.99
CA LEU A 91 -27.01 -4.44 -20.53
C LEU A 91 -26.10 -3.79 -19.47
N VAL A 92 -24.99 -4.42 -19.16
CA VAL A 92 -23.92 -3.84 -18.37
C VAL A 92 -22.85 -3.30 -19.33
N LEU A 93 -22.56 -2.01 -19.24
CA LEU A 93 -21.52 -1.33 -19.98
C LEU A 93 -20.32 -1.04 -19.09
N THR A 94 -19.15 -1.51 -19.48
CA THR A 94 -17.90 -1.26 -18.75
C THR A 94 -16.76 -0.89 -19.70
N LYS A 95 -15.76 -0.17 -19.21
CA LYS A 95 -14.67 0.31 -20.06
C LYS A 95 -13.80 -0.82 -20.60
N SER A 96 -13.48 -1.84 -19.77
CA SER A 96 -12.58 -2.92 -20.16
C SER A 96 -12.73 -4.15 -19.27
N ILE A 97 -12.29 -5.30 -19.77
CA ILE A 97 -12.21 -6.58 -19.06
C ILE A 97 -11.48 -6.40 -17.73
N SER A 98 -10.37 -5.67 -17.74
CA SER A 98 -9.53 -5.43 -16.57
C SER A 98 -10.21 -4.60 -15.45
N ARG A 99 -11.32 -3.95 -15.75
CA ARG A 99 -12.11 -3.18 -14.77
C ARG A 99 -13.29 -3.99 -14.23
N PHE A 100 -13.75 -4.98 -14.99
CA PHE A 100 -14.92 -5.80 -14.62
C PHE A 100 -14.56 -6.90 -13.62
N GLY A 101 -13.65 -7.82 -13.95
CA GLY A 101 -13.20 -8.91 -13.08
C GLY A 101 -12.00 -8.51 -12.19
N ARG A 102 -11.77 -9.26 -11.11
CA ARG A 102 -10.50 -9.24 -10.35
C ARG A 102 -9.44 -10.06 -11.07
N ASP A 103 -9.85 -11.21 -11.50
CA ASP A 103 -9.13 -12.16 -12.32
C ASP A 103 -10.08 -12.72 -13.40
N THR A 104 -9.55 -13.60 -14.23
CA THR A 104 -10.29 -14.20 -15.34
C THR A 104 -11.45 -15.06 -14.86
N VAL A 105 -11.28 -15.79 -13.74
CA VAL A 105 -12.29 -16.73 -13.21
C VAL A 105 -13.47 -15.97 -12.59
N ASP A 106 -13.17 -14.96 -11.77
CA ASP A 106 -14.17 -14.07 -11.16
C ASP A 106 -15.03 -13.39 -12.24
N GLY A 107 -14.36 -12.83 -13.25
CA GLY A 107 -15.03 -12.16 -14.35
C GLY A 107 -15.94 -13.09 -15.16
N LEU A 108 -15.45 -14.27 -15.58
CA LEU A 108 -16.25 -15.25 -16.33
C LEU A 108 -17.43 -15.78 -15.53
N SER A 109 -17.24 -16.02 -14.22
CA SER A 109 -18.32 -16.50 -13.35
C SER A 109 -19.45 -15.49 -13.26
N ALA A 110 -19.13 -14.21 -13.05
CA ALA A 110 -20.12 -13.13 -13.03
C ALA A 110 -20.83 -12.97 -14.39
N ILE A 111 -20.09 -13.06 -15.50
CA ILE A 111 -20.70 -12.95 -16.84
C ILE A 111 -21.65 -14.11 -17.13
N ARG A 112 -21.30 -15.33 -16.74
CA ARG A 112 -22.17 -16.50 -16.88
C ARG A 112 -23.46 -16.35 -16.09
N GLU A 113 -23.37 -15.82 -14.86
CA GLU A 113 -24.54 -15.50 -14.02
C GLU A 113 -25.43 -14.45 -14.70
N LEU A 114 -24.87 -13.35 -15.17
CA LEU A 114 -25.61 -12.31 -15.90
C LEU A 114 -26.27 -12.85 -17.16
N LYS A 115 -25.53 -13.64 -17.94
CA LYS A 115 -26.01 -14.29 -19.17
C LYS A 115 -27.19 -15.25 -18.89
N ALA A 116 -27.15 -15.99 -17.79
CA ALA A 116 -28.25 -16.86 -17.36
C ALA A 116 -29.55 -16.09 -17.08
N HIS A 117 -29.44 -14.81 -16.71
CA HIS A 117 -30.57 -13.89 -16.48
C HIS A 117 -30.90 -13.03 -17.72
N GLY A 118 -30.30 -13.32 -18.87
CA GLY A 118 -30.54 -12.58 -20.11
C GLY A 118 -29.90 -11.21 -20.18
N VAL A 119 -28.95 -10.91 -19.28
CA VAL A 119 -28.22 -9.64 -19.25
C VAL A 119 -26.93 -9.75 -20.05
N GLU A 120 -26.75 -8.84 -20.99
CA GLU A 120 -25.53 -8.71 -21.80
C GLU A 120 -24.48 -7.87 -21.06
N VAL A 121 -23.18 -8.20 -21.25
CA VAL A 121 -22.06 -7.34 -20.81
C VAL A 121 -21.31 -6.89 -22.06
N TYR A 122 -21.09 -5.58 -22.17
CA TYR A 122 -20.31 -4.97 -23.25
C TYR A 122 -19.05 -4.28 -22.71
N PHE A 123 -17.92 -4.64 -23.27
CA PHE A 123 -16.60 -4.10 -22.96
C PHE A 123 -16.21 -3.11 -24.07
N ASP A 124 -16.22 -1.82 -23.73
CA ASP A 124 -16.04 -0.73 -24.69
C ASP A 124 -14.66 -0.76 -25.37
N LEU A 125 -13.58 -0.92 -24.58
CA LEU A 125 -12.20 -0.90 -25.11
C LEU A 125 -11.91 -2.09 -26.04
N GLU A 126 -12.42 -3.25 -25.67
CA GLU A 126 -12.19 -4.50 -26.38
C GLU A 126 -13.24 -4.73 -27.49
N GLU A 127 -14.28 -3.89 -27.58
CA GLU A 127 -15.43 -4.02 -28.48
C GLU A 127 -16.05 -5.44 -28.42
N LEU A 128 -16.20 -5.97 -27.18
CA LEU A 128 -16.55 -7.36 -26.95
C LEU A 128 -17.91 -7.46 -26.25
N HIS A 129 -18.82 -8.24 -26.86
CA HIS A 129 -20.15 -8.51 -26.35
C HIS A 129 -20.27 -9.93 -25.77
N SER A 130 -20.80 -10.06 -24.53
CA SER A 130 -20.88 -11.35 -23.86
C SER A 130 -21.77 -12.39 -24.54
N PHE A 131 -22.69 -11.98 -25.42
CA PHE A 131 -23.57 -12.87 -26.18
C PHE A 131 -22.95 -13.39 -27.47
N GLN A 132 -21.76 -12.93 -27.87
CA GLN A 132 -21.06 -13.46 -29.04
C GLN A 132 -20.68 -14.95 -28.83
N PRO A 133 -20.71 -15.76 -29.88
CA PRO A 133 -20.45 -17.21 -29.80
C PRO A 133 -19.08 -17.54 -29.15
N ASP A 134 -18.03 -16.83 -29.55
CA ASP A 134 -16.66 -17.08 -29.10
C ASP A 134 -16.22 -16.21 -27.92
N PHE A 135 -17.19 -15.62 -27.24
CA PHE A 135 -16.93 -14.65 -26.16
C PHE A 135 -15.96 -15.16 -25.09
N GLU A 136 -16.21 -16.35 -24.52
CA GLU A 136 -15.41 -16.87 -23.40
C GLU A 136 -13.95 -17.10 -23.81
N LEU A 137 -13.70 -17.56 -25.04
CA LEU A 137 -12.35 -17.71 -25.57
C LEU A 137 -11.67 -16.35 -25.72
N GLN A 138 -12.34 -15.40 -26.37
CA GLN A 138 -11.82 -14.05 -26.56
C GLN A 138 -11.58 -13.34 -25.23
N TYR A 139 -12.50 -13.46 -24.28
CA TYR A 139 -12.36 -12.91 -22.93
C TYR A 139 -11.14 -13.48 -22.21
N SER A 140 -10.98 -14.83 -22.24
CA SER A 140 -9.87 -15.50 -21.56
C SER A 140 -8.51 -15.09 -22.12
N ILE A 141 -8.38 -15.03 -23.45
CA ILE A 141 -7.14 -14.59 -24.11
C ILE A 141 -6.82 -13.13 -23.74
N ARG A 142 -7.80 -12.24 -23.89
CA ARG A 142 -7.60 -10.80 -23.62
C ARG A 142 -7.35 -10.53 -22.13
N ALA A 143 -8.00 -11.27 -21.23
CA ALA A 143 -7.76 -11.18 -19.79
C ALA A 143 -6.35 -11.65 -19.41
N ALA A 144 -5.84 -12.73 -20.04
CA ALA A 144 -4.47 -13.19 -19.85
C ALA A 144 -3.45 -12.16 -20.35
N ILE A 145 -3.63 -11.60 -21.54
CA ILE A 145 -2.76 -10.53 -22.07
C ILE A 145 -2.76 -9.32 -21.13
N ALA A 146 -3.94 -8.87 -20.68
CA ALA A 146 -4.06 -7.73 -19.76
C ALA A 146 -3.45 -8.01 -18.38
N GLN A 147 -3.31 -9.25 -17.97
CA GLN A 147 -2.61 -9.65 -16.75
C GLN A 147 -1.09 -9.62 -16.96
N ASP A 148 -0.60 -10.21 -18.03
CA ASP A 148 0.82 -10.21 -18.40
C ASP A 148 1.35 -8.77 -18.55
N GLU A 149 0.63 -7.89 -19.24
CA GLU A 149 0.97 -6.48 -19.38
C GLU A 149 1.11 -5.75 -18.02
N ARG A 150 0.28 -6.09 -17.03
CA ARG A 150 0.38 -5.52 -15.67
C ARG A 150 1.61 -6.03 -14.93
N GLU A 151 1.91 -7.32 -15.06
CA GLU A 151 3.08 -7.94 -14.45
C GLU A 151 4.36 -7.37 -15.06
N ASP A 152 4.44 -7.27 -16.38
CA ASP A 152 5.56 -6.66 -17.10
C ASP A 152 5.75 -5.18 -16.72
N PHE A 153 4.66 -4.42 -16.63
CA PHE A 153 4.71 -3.02 -16.19
C PHE A 153 5.19 -2.88 -14.74
N HIS A 154 4.68 -3.73 -13.84
CA HIS A 154 5.13 -3.79 -12.46
C HIS A 154 6.63 -4.12 -12.39
N ASP A 155 7.07 -5.14 -13.12
CA ASP A 155 8.46 -5.59 -13.12
C ASP A 155 9.39 -4.54 -13.72
N SER A 156 8.95 -3.81 -14.73
CA SER A 156 9.68 -2.66 -15.29
C SER A 156 9.87 -1.55 -14.25
N ILE A 157 8.85 -1.25 -13.45
CA ILE A 157 8.95 -0.27 -12.35
C ILE A 157 9.91 -0.78 -11.28
N VAL A 158 9.80 -2.05 -10.88
CA VAL A 158 10.68 -2.67 -9.88
C VAL A 158 12.13 -2.67 -10.37
N LEU A 159 12.37 -2.99 -11.64
CA LEU A 159 13.69 -2.95 -12.24
C LEU A 159 14.28 -1.54 -12.20
N ALA A 160 13.51 -0.53 -12.59
CA ALA A 160 13.94 0.87 -12.54
C ALA A 160 14.21 1.35 -11.10
N MET A 161 13.41 0.88 -10.12
CA MET A 161 13.65 1.17 -8.70
C MET A 161 14.92 0.49 -8.20
N ASN A 162 15.14 -0.77 -8.57
CA ASN A 162 16.33 -1.52 -8.20
C ASN A 162 17.60 -0.90 -8.80
N GLN A 163 17.54 -0.46 -10.06
CA GLN A 163 18.60 0.28 -10.73
C GLN A 163 19.00 1.52 -9.91
N LYS A 164 18.03 2.34 -9.51
CA LYS A 164 18.28 3.53 -8.67
C LYS A 164 18.91 3.17 -7.33
N VAL A 165 18.55 2.03 -6.74
CA VAL A 165 19.19 1.54 -5.51
C VAL A 165 20.66 1.18 -5.79
N THR A 166 20.93 0.46 -6.86
CA THR A 166 22.28 0.03 -7.26
C THR A 166 23.17 1.23 -7.60
N ASP A 167 22.63 2.22 -8.32
CA ASP A 167 23.37 3.43 -8.74
C ASP A 167 23.51 4.48 -7.62
N GLY A 168 22.91 4.24 -6.43
CA GLY A 168 22.94 5.19 -5.31
C GLY A 168 22.03 6.41 -5.47
N THR A 169 21.21 6.47 -6.53
CA THR A 169 20.34 7.61 -6.84
C THR A 169 18.92 7.50 -6.22
N SER A 170 18.65 6.41 -5.51
CA SER A 170 17.35 6.18 -4.90
C SER A 170 17.07 7.16 -3.76
N SER A 171 15.88 7.77 -3.78
CA SER A 171 15.41 8.65 -2.69
C SER A 171 15.28 7.95 -1.33
N ILE A 172 15.39 6.60 -1.29
CA ILE A 172 15.39 5.82 -0.04
C ILE A 172 16.61 6.17 0.80
N TYR A 173 17.75 6.43 0.18
CA TYR A 173 19.00 6.81 0.87
C TYR A 173 18.82 8.12 1.64
N SER A 174 18.13 9.11 1.06
CA SER A 174 17.86 10.41 1.64
C SER A 174 16.54 10.49 2.42
N ARG A 175 15.94 9.34 2.82
CA ARG A 175 14.74 9.35 3.69
C ARG A 175 15.13 9.82 5.09
N PRO A 176 14.51 10.88 5.63
CA PRO A 176 14.86 11.41 6.95
C PRO A 176 14.56 10.40 8.06
N CYS A 177 15.32 10.49 9.16
CA CYS A 177 15.06 9.80 10.41
C CYS A 177 15.33 10.78 11.57
N TYR A 178 14.98 10.41 12.80
CA TYR A 178 15.19 11.25 13.98
C TYR A 178 16.65 11.72 14.05
N GLY A 179 16.88 13.00 14.27
CA GLY A 179 18.18 13.63 14.20
C GLY A 179 18.52 14.25 12.83
N TYR A 180 17.75 13.91 11.77
CA TYR A 180 17.98 14.43 10.43
C TYR A 180 16.70 14.92 9.76
N ARG A 181 16.79 16.03 9.04
CA ARG A 181 15.76 16.49 8.13
C ARG A 181 16.25 16.46 6.68
N LYS A 182 15.34 16.40 5.74
CA LYS A 182 15.66 16.53 4.34
C LYS A 182 15.69 18.02 3.96
N ALA A 183 16.78 18.47 3.34
CA ALA A 183 16.92 19.80 2.80
C ALA A 183 16.24 19.91 1.41
N GLU A 184 16.15 21.14 0.87
CA GLU A 184 15.53 21.41 -0.44
C GLU A 184 16.26 20.72 -1.60
N ASP A 185 17.58 20.62 -1.50
CA ASP A 185 18.43 19.90 -2.46
C ASP A 185 18.33 18.36 -2.35
N GLY A 186 17.58 17.86 -1.38
CA GLY A 186 17.38 16.45 -1.14
C GLY A 186 18.41 15.80 -0.20
N SER A 187 19.42 16.52 0.26
CA SER A 187 20.42 16.04 1.22
C SER A 187 19.83 15.87 2.63
N LEU A 188 20.52 15.07 3.47
CA LEU A 188 20.18 14.94 4.89
C LEU A 188 21.02 15.93 5.70
N VAL A 189 20.34 16.77 6.48
CA VAL A 189 20.95 17.78 7.34
C VAL A 189 20.59 17.48 8.79
N ILE A 190 21.58 17.63 9.67
CA ILE A 190 21.44 17.39 11.11
C ILE A 190 20.47 18.42 11.73
N ILE A 191 19.60 17.94 12.62
CA ILE A 191 18.80 18.76 13.55
C ILE A 191 19.55 18.77 14.88
N PRO A 192 20.17 19.89 15.31
CA PRO A 192 21.07 19.90 16.48
C PRO A 192 20.45 19.34 17.76
N GLU A 193 19.22 19.75 18.10
CA GLU A 193 18.52 19.30 19.32
C GLU A 193 18.25 17.79 19.30
N GLU A 194 17.83 17.25 18.18
CA GLU A 194 17.58 15.81 18.05
C GLU A 194 18.89 15.02 18.00
N ALA A 195 19.96 15.58 17.42
CA ALA A 195 21.28 14.97 17.37
C ALA A 195 21.89 14.81 18.77
N GLU A 196 21.71 15.80 19.65
CA GLU A 196 22.12 15.69 21.07
C GLU A 196 21.39 14.53 21.78
N ASN A 197 20.09 14.39 21.52
CA ASN A 197 19.33 13.27 22.06
C ASN A 197 19.78 11.91 21.51
N VAL A 198 20.19 11.84 20.24
CA VAL A 198 20.77 10.64 19.65
C VAL A 198 22.09 10.29 20.35
N ARG A 199 23.01 11.25 20.53
CA ARG A 199 24.26 11.04 21.23
C ARG A 199 24.02 10.55 22.65
N LEU A 200 23.10 11.18 23.38
CA LEU A 200 22.72 10.77 24.75
C LEU A 200 22.23 9.30 24.77
N ILE A 201 21.42 8.86 23.82
CA ILE A 201 20.93 7.47 23.76
C ILE A 201 22.11 6.50 23.58
N PHE A 202 23.09 6.81 22.72
CA PHE A 202 24.30 6.00 22.51
C PHE A 202 25.15 5.94 23.79
N GLU A 203 25.39 7.06 24.44
CA GLU A 203 26.14 7.15 25.73
C GLU A 203 25.46 6.33 26.83
N LEU A 204 24.16 6.49 27.03
CA LEU A 204 23.39 5.73 28.01
C LEU A 204 23.44 4.22 27.75
N TYR A 205 23.47 3.82 26.48
CA TYR A 205 23.60 2.41 26.16
C TYR A 205 25.00 1.87 26.49
N LEU A 206 26.06 2.59 26.14
CA LEU A 206 27.44 2.22 26.45
C LEU A 206 27.75 2.27 27.97
N SER A 207 27.12 3.18 28.72
CA SER A 207 27.22 3.21 30.19
C SER A 207 26.54 2.02 30.89
N GLY A 208 25.96 1.07 30.15
CA GLY A 208 25.38 -0.15 30.70
C GLY A 208 23.86 -0.11 30.91
N LYS A 209 23.19 1.02 30.69
CA LYS A 209 21.72 1.09 30.85
C LYS A 209 21.01 0.13 29.87
N SER A 210 19.97 -0.51 30.39
CA SER A 210 19.07 -1.31 29.53
C SER A 210 18.19 -0.41 28.65
N ILE A 211 17.65 -0.94 27.55
CA ILE A 211 16.71 -0.17 26.69
C ILE A 211 15.55 0.41 27.54
N VAL A 212 15.02 -0.36 28.49
CA VAL A 212 13.95 0.12 29.38
C VAL A 212 14.45 1.24 30.30
N GLY A 213 15.69 1.15 30.77
CA GLY A 213 16.35 2.22 31.56
C GLY A 213 16.50 3.50 30.75
N ILE A 214 16.91 3.38 29.46
CA ILE A 214 17.00 4.52 28.55
C ILE A 214 15.61 5.15 28.33
N MET A 215 14.57 4.34 28.09
CA MET A 215 13.20 4.85 27.95
C MET A 215 12.74 5.68 29.14
N ARG A 216 13.06 5.25 30.38
CA ARG A 216 12.72 5.98 31.61
C ARG A 216 13.49 7.28 31.71
N GLU A 217 14.77 7.27 31.42
CA GLU A 217 15.62 8.46 31.41
C GLU A 217 15.13 9.52 30.44
N LEU A 218 14.81 9.12 29.21
CA LEU A 218 14.27 10.03 28.19
C LEU A 218 12.92 10.63 28.62
N ALA A 219 12.06 9.84 29.26
CA ALA A 219 10.79 10.32 29.80
C ALA A 219 10.99 11.31 30.97
N GLN A 220 11.95 11.07 31.88
CA GLN A 220 12.29 11.99 32.94
C GLN A 220 12.83 13.33 32.44
N ARG A 221 13.57 13.32 31.34
CA ARG A 221 14.08 14.52 30.67
C ARG A 221 13.09 15.19 29.72
N ASN A 222 11.86 14.67 29.64
CA ASN A 222 10.82 15.13 28.69
C ASN A 222 11.26 15.12 27.22
N ILE A 223 12.15 14.22 26.85
CA ILE A 223 12.60 14.03 25.45
C ILE A 223 11.57 13.25 24.70
N LEU A 224 10.89 13.91 23.76
CA LEU A 224 9.82 13.33 22.96
C LEU A 224 10.35 12.32 21.92
N SER A 225 9.58 11.28 21.69
CA SER A 225 9.87 10.29 20.65
C SER A 225 9.70 10.89 19.23
N PRO A 226 10.20 10.24 18.16
CA PRO A 226 10.02 10.70 16.79
C PRO A 226 8.55 10.89 16.37
N THR A 227 7.61 10.31 17.10
CA THR A 227 6.16 10.45 16.90
C THR A 227 5.50 11.44 17.85
N GLY A 228 6.28 12.25 18.57
CA GLY A 228 5.80 13.27 19.52
C GLY A 228 5.27 12.71 20.85
N LYS A 229 5.49 11.43 21.17
CA LYS A 229 5.03 10.81 22.42
C LYS A 229 6.09 10.98 23.52
N VAL A 230 5.65 11.18 24.77
CA VAL A 230 6.51 11.25 25.94
C VAL A 230 7.28 9.94 26.18
N THR A 231 6.66 8.81 25.85
CA THR A 231 7.27 7.49 26.04
C THR A 231 7.81 6.94 24.71
N TRP A 232 9.11 6.64 24.69
CA TRP A 232 9.73 5.93 23.57
C TRP A 232 9.37 4.45 23.60
N SER A 233 9.19 3.84 22.42
CA SER A 233 9.03 2.38 22.34
C SER A 233 10.39 1.67 22.36
N ARG A 234 10.44 0.44 22.90
CA ARG A 234 11.64 -0.41 22.85
C ARG A 234 12.19 -0.54 21.45
N ARG A 235 11.30 -0.75 20.48
CA ARG A 235 11.65 -0.93 19.07
C ARG A 235 12.28 0.33 18.48
N ALA A 236 11.79 1.52 18.85
CA ALA A 236 12.34 2.77 18.34
C ALA A 236 13.81 2.95 18.79
N ILE A 237 14.12 2.70 20.07
CA ILE A 237 15.49 2.79 20.58
C ILE A 237 16.38 1.69 19.98
N ASP A 238 15.88 0.46 19.90
CA ASP A 238 16.64 -0.65 19.32
C ASP A 238 16.97 -0.43 17.83
N THR A 239 16.01 0.12 17.07
CA THR A 239 16.20 0.51 15.66
C THR A 239 17.18 1.67 15.56
N LEU A 240 17.08 2.70 16.42
CA LEU A 240 17.97 3.84 16.44
C LEU A 240 19.42 3.41 16.66
N LEU A 241 19.69 2.58 17.66
CA LEU A 241 21.04 2.04 17.96
C LEU A 241 21.64 1.16 16.85
N SER A 242 20.86 0.80 15.83
CA SER A 242 21.31 -0.05 14.72
C SER A 242 21.24 0.64 13.36
N ASN A 243 20.84 1.92 13.32
CA ASN A 243 20.63 2.61 12.08
C ASN A 243 21.95 3.21 11.56
N GLU A 244 22.42 2.69 10.43
CA GLU A 244 23.64 3.10 9.75
C GLU A 244 23.71 4.61 9.44
N LYS A 245 22.57 5.28 9.38
CA LYS A 245 22.51 6.73 9.12
C LYS A 245 23.22 7.55 10.17
N TYR A 246 23.23 7.09 11.42
CA TYR A 246 23.91 7.85 12.47
C TYR A 246 25.41 7.92 12.35
N ARG A 247 26.04 6.97 11.62
CA ARG A 247 27.47 7.05 11.27
C ARG A 247 27.72 7.58 9.85
N GLY A 248 26.74 8.27 9.25
CA GLY A 248 26.87 8.90 7.94
C GLY A 248 26.60 7.98 6.74
N ASN A 249 26.28 6.72 6.96
CA ASN A 249 25.97 5.76 5.90
C ASN A 249 24.46 5.63 5.69
N SER A 250 24.05 5.16 4.52
CA SER A 250 22.64 4.86 4.28
C SER A 250 22.47 3.49 3.63
N THR A 251 21.40 2.77 3.99
CA THR A 251 21.15 1.44 3.45
C THR A 251 19.83 1.42 2.69
N ALA A 252 19.81 0.69 1.58
CA ALA A 252 18.60 0.38 0.82
C ALA A 252 18.58 -1.11 0.45
N SER A 253 17.38 -1.64 0.24
CA SER A 253 17.21 -3.00 -0.26
C SER A 253 16.45 -2.98 -1.56
N THR A 254 16.81 -3.87 -2.49
CA THR A 254 16.05 -4.06 -3.73
C THR A 254 14.63 -4.55 -3.44
N ALA A 255 13.69 -4.18 -4.29
CA ALA A 255 12.34 -4.74 -4.29
C ALA A 255 12.31 -6.08 -5.03
N ARG A 256 11.34 -6.94 -4.71
CA ARG A 256 11.13 -8.20 -5.43
C ARG A 256 10.34 -7.94 -6.70
N MET A 257 10.69 -8.65 -7.76
CA MET A 257 9.90 -8.72 -8.99
C MET A 257 8.69 -9.64 -8.78
N SER A 258 7.67 -9.51 -9.63
CA SER A 258 6.46 -10.33 -9.60
C SER A 258 6.79 -11.81 -9.82
N GLY A 259 6.01 -12.69 -9.22
CA GLY A 259 5.95 -14.09 -9.63
C GLY A 259 6.47 -15.14 -8.67
N ASP A 260 7.35 -14.86 -7.69
CA ASP A 260 7.72 -15.89 -6.70
C ASP A 260 7.95 -15.32 -5.29
N PRO A 261 7.06 -15.63 -4.33
CA PRO A 261 7.27 -15.30 -2.92
C PRO A 261 8.54 -15.93 -2.32
N ARG A 262 9.09 -16.97 -2.97
CA ARG A 262 10.31 -17.70 -2.57
C ARG A 262 11.55 -17.22 -3.29
N SER A 263 11.43 -16.23 -4.21
CA SER A 263 12.57 -15.69 -4.94
C SER A 263 13.58 -15.03 -3.99
N LYS A 264 14.84 -15.06 -4.41
CA LYS A 264 16.09 -14.66 -3.73
C LYS A 264 15.94 -13.61 -2.62
N PRO A 265 16.76 -13.70 -1.55
CA PRO A 265 16.84 -12.65 -0.55
C PRO A 265 17.06 -11.29 -1.22
N ARG A 266 16.46 -10.25 -0.67
CA ARG A 266 16.65 -8.88 -1.15
C ARG A 266 18.10 -8.50 -0.96
N ASP A 267 18.77 -8.07 -2.02
CA ASP A 267 20.11 -7.52 -1.91
C ASP A 267 20.07 -6.22 -1.11
N LYS A 268 21.01 -6.09 -0.18
CA LYS A 268 21.18 -4.90 0.64
C LYS A 268 22.39 -4.12 0.13
N TYR A 269 22.18 -2.84 -0.13
CA TYR A 269 23.22 -1.92 -0.58
C TYR A 269 23.52 -0.91 0.52
N LEU A 270 24.80 -0.65 0.73
CA LEU A 270 25.31 0.34 1.66
C LEU A 270 25.91 1.51 0.88
N TYR A 271 25.36 2.70 1.08
CA TYR A 271 25.93 3.94 0.57
C TYR A 271 26.78 4.55 1.67
N GLN A 272 28.11 4.51 1.53
CA GLN A 272 29.05 5.04 2.52
C GLN A 272 29.23 6.55 2.36
N ALA A 273 29.46 7.24 3.47
CA ALA A 273 29.69 8.70 3.53
C ALA A 273 28.59 9.50 2.77
N HIS A 274 27.32 9.08 2.91
CA HIS A 274 26.20 9.69 2.24
C HIS A 274 25.84 11.09 2.79
N HIS A 275 26.07 11.31 4.09
CA HIS A 275 25.75 12.54 4.81
C HIS A 275 26.62 12.68 6.06
N GLU A 276 26.57 13.85 6.71
CA GLU A 276 27.29 14.12 7.94
C GLU A 276 26.81 13.19 9.08
N ALA A 277 27.78 12.59 9.79
CA ALA A 277 27.51 11.66 10.87
C ALA A 277 27.15 12.40 12.18
N ILE A 278 26.16 11.90 12.93
CA ILE A 278 25.87 12.34 14.31
C ILE A 278 26.76 11.60 15.31
N ILE A 279 27.06 10.34 15.04
CA ILE A 279 27.84 9.42 15.87
C ILE A 279 29.10 9.04 15.09
N ASP A 280 30.25 9.08 15.74
CA ASP A 280 31.50 8.62 15.17
C ASP A 280 31.50 7.08 14.97
N GLU A 281 32.37 6.63 14.08
CA GLU A 281 32.49 5.23 13.70
C GLU A 281 32.81 4.32 14.89
N GLU A 282 33.72 4.77 15.79
CA GLU A 282 34.18 3.99 16.95
C GLU A 282 33.03 3.75 17.95
N THR A 283 32.28 4.81 18.28
CA THR A 283 31.10 4.73 19.14
C THR A 283 30.02 3.83 18.55
N PHE A 284 29.78 3.93 17.24
CA PHE A 284 28.77 3.09 16.57
C PHE A 284 29.16 1.61 16.64
N ILE A 285 30.41 1.28 16.35
CA ILE A 285 30.94 -0.09 16.41
C ILE A 285 30.87 -0.62 17.86
N ALA A 286 31.28 0.18 18.85
CA ALA A 286 31.21 -0.22 20.26
C ALA A 286 29.78 -0.55 20.70
N VAL A 287 28.78 0.22 20.24
CA VAL A 287 27.36 -0.08 20.51
C VAL A 287 26.92 -1.37 19.81
N ALA A 288 27.35 -1.60 18.58
CA ALA A 288 27.02 -2.83 17.84
C ALA A 288 27.59 -4.08 18.52
N GLU A 289 28.84 -4.02 19.01
CA GLU A 289 29.49 -5.08 19.77
C GLU A 289 28.78 -5.33 21.11
N GLU A 290 28.47 -4.25 21.85
CA GLU A 290 27.71 -4.36 23.09
C GLU A 290 26.33 -4.94 22.89
N LYS A 291 25.66 -4.58 21.79
CA LYS A 291 24.39 -5.15 21.38
C LYS A 291 24.48 -6.65 21.11
N LYS A 292 25.55 -7.08 20.43
CA LYS A 292 25.85 -8.50 20.18
C LYS A 292 26.16 -9.24 21.50
N ARG A 293 26.90 -8.59 22.42
CA ARG A 293 27.20 -9.13 23.74
C ARG A 293 25.93 -9.34 24.58
N ARG A 294 25.01 -8.37 24.59
CA ARG A 294 23.75 -8.42 25.32
C ARG A 294 22.70 -9.32 24.69
N SER A 295 22.88 -9.70 23.42
CA SER A 295 21.95 -10.58 22.74
C SER A 295 21.96 -11.99 23.36
N ASN A 296 20.77 -12.51 23.65
CA ASN A 296 20.57 -13.90 24.11
C ASN A 296 20.48 -14.89 22.91
N ILE A 297 20.80 -14.43 21.71
CA ILE A 297 20.70 -15.19 20.48
C ILE A 297 22.09 -15.24 19.86
N GLU A 298 22.50 -16.43 19.41
CA GLU A 298 23.66 -16.68 18.58
C GLU A 298 23.19 -17.12 17.21
N SER A 299 23.82 -16.59 16.16
CA SER A 299 23.63 -17.04 14.79
C SER A 299 24.91 -17.69 14.33
N ASP A 300 24.85 -18.96 13.96
CA ASP A 300 25.94 -19.74 13.38
C ASP A 300 25.53 -20.27 12.00
N GLU A 301 26.41 -20.99 11.32
CA GLU A 301 26.16 -21.61 10.02
C GLU A 301 24.97 -22.59 10.02
N ASN A 302 24.60 -23.09 11.21
CA ASN A 302 23.50 -24.02 11.42
C ASN A 302 22.17 -23.34 11.82
N GLY A 303 22.13 -22.01 11.86
CA GLY A 303 20.93 -21.22 12.13
C GLY A 303 20.97 -20.39 13.42
N ILE A 304 19.79 -20.00 13.89
CA ILE A 304 19.62 -19.11 15.02
C ILE A 304 19.33 -19.94 16.29
N ARG A 305 20.19 -19.82 17.32
CA ARG A 305 20.03 -20.51 18.61
C ARG A 305 20.00 -19.53 19.76
N ARG A 306 19.35 -19.91 20.86
CA ARG A 306 19.46 -19.17 22.12
C ARG A 306 20.73 -19.57 22.85
N LYS A 307 21.46 -18.56 23.34
CA LYS A 307 22.62 -18.77 24.22
C LYS A 307 22.20 -19.55 25.47
N LYS A 308 23.08 -20.42 25.96
CA LYS A 308 22.89 -21.17 27.21
C LYS A 308 22.89 -20.21 28.43
N THR A 309 23.66 -19.14 28.39
CA THR A 309 23.75 -18.09 29.43
C THR A 309 22.92 -16.88 29.05
N ARG A 310 22.04 -16.44 29.94
CA ARG A 310 21.26 -15.19 29.75
C ARG A 310 22.09 -13.99 30.23
N TYR A 311 22.14 -12.94 29.41
CA TYR A 311 22.64 -11.65 29.84
C TYR A 311 21.65 -11.05 30.85
N VAL A 312 22.16 -10.74 32.05
CA VAL A 312 21.44 -9.97 33.08
C VAL A 312 22.19 -8.65 33.19
N ALA A 313 21.51 -7.53 32.94
CA ALA A 313 22.11 -6.21 33.19
C ALA A 313 22.51 -6.12 34.66
N LYS A 314 23.80 -5.91 34.94
CA LYS A 314 24.23 -5.59 36.31
C LYS A 314 23.62 -4.23 36.67
N VAL A 315 22.69 -4.23 37.61
CA VAL A 315 22.32 -3.01 38.32
C VAL A 315 23.58 -2.60 39.05
N GLN A 316 24.21 -1.47 38.71
CA GLN A 316 25.15 -0.82 39.58
C GLN A 316 24.32 -0.38 40.79
N ILE A 317 24.40 -1.14 41.87
CA ILE A 317 23.97 -0.70 43.20
C ILE A 317 25.03 0.34 43.59
N ASP A 318 24.66 1.60 43.59
CA ASP A 318 25.47 2.65 44.22
C ASP A 318 25.67 2.24 45.69
N GLU A 319 26.93 1.93 46.06
CA GLU A 319 27.33 1.53 47.40
C GLU A 319 27.25 2.69 48.42
N GLN A 320 26.40 3.70 48.21
CA GLN A 320 26.30 4.85 49.09
C GLN A 320 25.12 4.84 50.07
N ASP A 321 24.28 3.80 50.07
CA ASP A 321 23.07 3.79 50.93
C ASP A 321 23.12 2.73 52.06
N ASN A 322 24.29 2.27 52.46
CA ASN A 322 24.45 1.32 53.55
C ASN A 322 25.28 1.90 54.74
N ARG A 323 24.98 3.16 55.13
CA ARG A 323 25.36 3.72 56.40
C ARG A 323 24.23 4.58 56.95
N LYS A 324 23.25 3.93 57.55
CA LYS A 324 22.53 4.42 58.74
C LYS A 324 21.78 3.26 59.39
#